data_4e68370f825b8515cec835d44e304815
#
_entry.id   4e68370f825b8515cec835d44e304815
#
_cell.length_a   1.000
_cell.length_b   1.000
_cell.length_c   1.000
_cell.angle_alpha   90.00
_cell.angle_beta   90.00
_cell.angle_gamma   90.00
#
_symmetry.space_group_name_H-M   'P 1'
#
loop_
_entity.id
_entity.type
_entity.pdbx_description
1 polymer ?
#
loop_
_entity_poly.entity_id
_entity_poly.type
_entity_poly.pdbx_seq_one_letter_code
_entity_poly.pdbx_strand_id
1 'polypeptide(L)'
;VVAWASLGSPPDLHLATRAAAAPQRLTSVNAALLAQRALAPSEQFSFAGAEGATVYGYVMKPQGWTPGRKYPIAFIVHGGPQVSFANHWSWRWNAQVYAGAGYGVVFIDFHGSPGYGQKFTDSISQDWGGKPLIDLQKGLDAALAKYGWLDGTRACSLGASYGGFMQNWIAGNWPDRFKCIVNHAGIFDQRTMYYTTEELWFTEWENGGPYYANPQVHERFNPADHVTKWRTPMLVIHGALDYRVPYSQGLATFTALQRQGIESRFLFFPDENHWILKPANSLLWHAEVIGWLDKHLKDDPAG
;
A
#
# COMPACT_ATOMS: atom_id res chain seq x y z
N VAL A 1 14.61 -13.67 23.93
CA VAL A 1 14.05 -14.32 22.73
C VAL A 1 13.22 -13.29 21.98
N VAL A 2 13.37 -13.23 20.66
CA VAL A 2 12.66 -12.29 19.79
C VAL A 2 11.99 -13.06 18.63
N ALA A 3 10.86 -12.56 18.13
CA ALA A 3 10.33 -13.00 16.84
C ALA A 3 11.07 -12.22 15.74
N TRP A 4 11.72 -12.93 14.85
CA TRP A 4 12.48 -12.35 13.75
C TRP A 4 11.80 -12.69 12.42
N ALA A 5 11.51 -11.67 11.61
CA ALA A 5 10.94 -11.81 10.29
C ALA A 5 11.67 -10.92 9.28
N SER A 6 11.48 -11.20 8.00
CA SER A 6 11.97 -10.37 6.89
C SER A 6 11.01 -10.48 5.70
N LEU A 7 11.22 -9.71 4.65
CA LEU A 7 10.49 -9.86 3.39
C LEU A 7 10.62 -11.27 2.76
N GLY A 8 11.69 -11.98 3.08
CA GLY A 8 11.96 -13.35 2.61
C GLY A 8 11.67 -14.44 3.63
N SER A 9 11.16 -14.13 4.83
CA SER A 9 10.93 -15.13 5.88
C SER A 9 9.83 -14.73 6.83
N PRO A 10 8.81 -15.56 7.04
CA PRO A 10 7.86 -15.36 8.13
C PRO A 10 8.55 -15.44 9.49
N PRO A 11 7.88 -14.98 10.56
CA PRO A 11 8.46 -14.96 11.91
C PRO A 11 8.87 -16.35 12.41
N ASP A 12 10.09 -16.43 12.94
CA ASP A 12 10.56 -17.53 13.76
C ASP A 12 11.18 -16.98 15.07
N LEU A 13 11.28 -17.81 16.10
CA LEU A 13 11.92 -17.42 17.34
C LEU A 13 13.44 -17.45 17.22
N HIS A 14 14.08 -16.42 17.71
CA HIS A 14 15.53 -16.27 17.73
C HIS A 14 16.00 -15.83 19.12
N LEU A 15 17.18 -16.31 19.53
CA LEU A 15 17.89 -15.84 20.71
C LEU A 15 18.84 -14.71 20.30
N ALA A 16 18.54 -13.50 20.71
CA ALA A 16 19.45 -12.37 20.59
C ALA A 16 20.23 -12.19 21.91
N THR A 17 21.54 -12.12 21.83
CA THR A 17 22.44 -11.84 22.97
C THR A 17 23.34 -10.67 22.60
N ARG A 18 23.89 -9.97 23.64
CA ARG A 18 24.83 -8.87 23.40
C ARG A 18 26.18 -9.35 22.83
N ALA A 19 26.50 -10.62 22.99
CA ALA A 19 27.79 -11.19 22.56
C ALA A 19 27.75 -11.73 21.11
N ALA A 20 26.56 -11.97 20.54
CA ALA A 20 26.44 -12.56 19.21
C ALA A 20 26.19 -11.47 18.16
N ALA A 21 26.96 -11.50 17.06
CA ALA A 21 26.79 -10.56 15.94
C ALA A 21 25.45 -10.74 15.20
N ALA A 22 24.83 -11.92 15.27
CA ALA A 22 23.52 -12.21 14.71
C ALA A 22 22.68 -13.07 15.66
N PRO A 23 21.35 -12.93 15.68
CA PRO A 23 20.47 -13.77 16.47
C PRO A 23 20.52 -15.23 16.03
N GLN A 24 20.59 -16.14 17.00
CA GLN A 24 20.53 -17.57 16.77
C GLN A 24 19.07 -18.02 16.58
N ARG A 25 18.76 -18.68 15.48
CA ARG A 25 17.42 -19.22 15.22
C ARG A 25 17.11 -20.40 16.15
N LEU A 26 15.95 -20.36 16.81
CA LEU A 26 15.49 -21.40 17.74
C LEU A 26 14.37 -22.26 17.15
N THR A 27 13.56 -21.73 16.23
CA THR A 27 12.45 -22.45 15.60
C THR A 27 12.53 -22.41 14.07
N SER A 28 11.84 -23.32 13.42
CA SER A 28 11.78 -23.45 11.96
C SER A 28 10.36 -23.86 11.52
N VAL A 29 9.36 -23.16 12.04
CA VAL A 29 7.92 -23.53 11.93
C VAL A 29 7.49 -23.67 10.47
N ASN A 30 7.93 -22.76 9.61
CA ASN A 30 7.51 -22.72 8.20
C ASN A 30 8.57 -23.30 7.22
N ALA A 31 9.65 -23.91 7.71
CA ALA A 31 10.79 -24.32 6.87
C ALA A 31 10.39 -25.30 5.75
N ALA A 32 9.58 -26.29 6.06
CA ALA A 32 9.14 -27.29 5.09
C ALA A 32 8.27 -26.70 3.97
N LEU A 33 7.40 -25.75 4.30
CA LEU A 33 6.57 -25.03 3.33
C LEU A 33 7.42 -24.09 2.46
N LEU A 34 8.33 -23.35 3.08
CA LEU A 34 9.19 -22.40 2.38
C LEU A 34 10.19 -23.09 1.44
N ALA A 35 10.68 -24.27 1.80
CA ALA A 35 11.55 -25.08 0.93
C ALA A 35 10.88 -25.48 -0.39
N GLN A 36 9.55 -25.46 -0.45
CA GLN A 36 8.77 -25.76 -1.65
C GLN A 36 8.39 -24.50 -2.45
N ARG A 37 8.85 -23.34 -2.04
CA ARG A 37 8.54 -22.03 -2.65
C ARG A 37 9.81 -21.29 -3.02
N ALA A 38 9.80 -20.70 -4.20
CA ALA A 38 10.86 -19.80 -4.60
C ALA A 38 10.47 -18.38 -4.16
N LEU A 39 11.16 -17.84 -3.17
CA LEU A 39 10.96 -16.48 -2.70
C LEU A 39 11.86 -15.52 -3.47
N ALA A 40 11.31 -14.38 -3.87
CA ALA A 40 12.04 -13.35 -4.57
C ALA A 40 12.96 -12.56 -3.61
N PRO A 41 14.19 -12.22 -4.01
CA PRO A 41 15.05 -11.35 -3.22
C PRO A 41 14.54 -9.91 -3.26
N SER A 42 14.72 -9.21 -2.15
CA SER A 42 14.43 -7.77 -2.02
C SER A 42 15.72 -6.97 -1.87
N GLU A 43 15.68 -5.73 -2.33
CA GLU A 43 16.77 -4.76 -2.18
C GLU A 43 16.20 -3.46 -1.60
N GLN A 44 16.89 -2.90 -0.60
CA GLN A 44 16.61 -1.55 -0.11
C GLN A 44 17.33 -0.52 -0.97
N PHE A 45 16.68 0.60 -1.22
CA PHE A 45 17.28 1.79 -1.84
C PHE A 45 16.89 3.05 -1.08
N SER A 46 17.57 4.15 -1.35
CA SER A 46 17.25 5.45 -0.75
C SER A 46 17.33 6.56 -1.79
N PHE A 47 16.64 7.65 -1.52
CA PHE A 47 16.59 8.83 -2.38
C PHE A 47 16.29 10.09 -1.54
N ALA A 48 16.46 11.26 -2.16
CA ALA A 48 16.06 12.53 -1.54
C ALA A 48 14.56 12.76 -1.75
N GLY A 49 13.78 12.59 -0.68
CA GLY A 49 12.32 12.76 -0.64
C GLY A 49 11.87 14.21 -0.51
N ALA A 50 10.73 14.40 0.14
CA ALA A 50 10.21 15.71 0.48
C ALA A 50 11.20 16.46 1.38
N GLU A 51 11.27 17.77 1.21
CA GLU A 51 12.18 18.66 1.96
C GLU A 51 13.66 18.21 1.95
N GLY A 52 14.06 17.34 1.00
CA GLY A 52 15.42 16.80 0.90
C GLY A 52 15.76 15.72 1.93
N ALA A 53 14.78 15.23 2.70
CA ALA A 53 14.99 14.15 3.66
C ALA A 53 15.39 12.86 2.96
N THR A 54 16.25 12.05 3.59
CA THR A 54 16.53 10.70 3.10
C THR A 54 15.33 9.81 3.34
N VAL A 55 14.74 9.32 2.26
CA VAL A 55 13.61 8.37 2.26
C VAL A 55 14.08 7.03 1.74
N TYR A 56 13.56 5.96 2.31
CA TYR A 56 13.92 4.59 1.94
C TYR A 56 12.76 3.90 1.21
N GLY A 57 13.12 3.03 0.30
CA GLY A 57 12.19 2.15 -0.40
C GLY A 57 12.76 0.75 -0.56
N TYR A 58 11.92 -0.16 -0.95
CA TYR A 58 12.28 -1.53 -1.27
C TYR A 58 11.81 -1.89 -2.67
N VAL A 59 12.62 -2.67 -3.34
CA VAL A 59 12.28 -3.27 -4.63
C VAL A 59 12.43 -4.79 -4.53
N MET A 60 11.53 -5.50 -5.18
CA MET A 60 11.58 -6.96 -5.28
C MET A 60 11.45 -7.38 -6.74
N LYS A 61 12.36 -8.23 -7.20
CA LYS A 61 12.30 -8.80 -8.55
C LYS A 61 11.14 -9.79 -8.67
N PRO A 62 10.50 -9.89 -9.84
CA PRO A 62 9.51 -10.95 -10.05
C PRO A 62 10.17 -12.34 -10.03
N GLN A 63 9.39 -13.33 -9.66
CA GLN A 63 9.81 -14.72 -9.80
C GLN A 63 10.08 -15.04 -11.28
N GLY A 64 11.19 -15.73 -11.55
CA GLY A 64 11.62 -16.00 -12.92
C GLY A 64 12.20 -14.78 -13.65
N TRP A 65 12.67 -13.77 -12.91
CA TRP A 65 13.34 -12.63 -13.51
C TRP A 65 14.51 -13.03 -14.40
N THR A 66 14.61 -12.40 -15.55
CA THR A 66 15.71 -12.61 -16.52
C THR A 66 16.33 -11.27 -16.95
N PRO A 67 17.66 -11.20 -17.16
CA PRO A 67 18.31 -10.00 -17.64
C PRO A 67 17.74 -9.52 -18.99
N GLY A 68 17.66 -8.20 -19.17
CA GLY A 68 17.23 -7.58 -20.44
C GLY A 68 15.71 -7.49 -20.62
N ARG A 69 14.90 -8.16 -19.78
CA ARG A 69 13.44 -8.08 -19.82
C ARG A 69 12.93 -6.99 -18.87
N LYS A 70 11.91 -6.25 -19.30
CA LYS A 70 11.16 -5.32 -18.46
C LYS A 70 9.90 -5.96 -17.90
N TYR A 71 9.58 -5.61 -16.64
CA TYR A 71 8.45 -6.20 -15.90
C TYR A 71 7.49 -5.13 -15.41
N PRO A 72 6.17 -5.38 -15.47
CA PRO A 72 5.18 -4.47 -14.94
C PRO A 72 5.32 -4.33 -13.43
N ILE A 73 4.80 -3.22 -12.88
CA ILE A 73 5.04 -2.81 -11.50
C ILE A 73 3.76 -2.90 -10.68
N ALA A 74 3.82 -3.60 -9.54
CA ALA A 74 2.91 -3.44 -8.42
C ALA A 74 3.53 -2.43 -7.44
N PHE A 75 3.00 -1.20 -7.41
CA PHE A 75 3.45 -0.13 -6.53
C PHE A 75 2.58 -0.11 -5.28
N ILE A 76 3.13 -0.56 -4.15
CA ILE A 76 2.36 -0.76 -2.92
C ILE A 76 2.55 0.42 -1.97
N VAL A 77 1.44 1.00 -1.53
CA VAL A 77 1.38 2.07 -0.53
C VAL A 77 0.81 1.52 0.77
N HIS A 78 1.61 1.53 1.84
CA HIS A 78 1.18 0.98 3.12
C HIS A 78 0.12 1.83 3.82
N GLY A 79 -0.64 1.19 4.70
CA GLY A 79 -1.58 1.85 5.60
C GLY A 79 -0.91 2.40 6.85
N GLY A 80 -1.69 2.75 7.84
CA GLY A 80 -1.27 3.38 9.08
C GLY A 80 -1.81 4.80 9.18
N PRO A 81 -1.03 5.86 8.89
CA PRO A 81 0.22 5.91 8.12
C PRO A 81 1.51 5.58 8.89
N GLN A 82 1.50 5.55 10.21
CA GLN A 82 2.66 5.26 11.05
C GLN A 82 2.96 3.74 11.08
N VAL A 83 3.17 3.17 9.90
CA VAL A 83 3.57 1.77 9.65
C VAL A 83 4.74 1.77 8.67
N SER A 84 5.50 0.69 8.60
CA SER A 84 6.52 0.46 7.59
C SER A 84 6.34 -0.92 7.00
N PHE A 85 6.49 -1.05 5.69
CA PHE A 85 6.60 -2.32 4.99
C PHE A 85 8.05 -2.76 4.81
N ALA A 86 9.00 -1.99 5.39
CA ALA A 86 10.41 -2.34 5.42
C ALA A 86 10.60 -3.80 5.79
N ASN A 87 11.65 -4.40 5.45
CA ASN A 87 12.07 -5.80 5.68
C ASN A 87 11.18 -6.61 6.67
N HIS A 88 9.86 -6.63 6.43
CA HIS A 88 8.83 -7.20 7.28
C HIS A 88 7.98 -8.22 6.50
N TRP A 89 7.61 -9.33 7.11
CA TRP A 89 6.67 -10.30 6.55
C TRP A 89 5.22 -9.89 6.87
N SER A 90 4.42 -9.68 5.84
CA SER A 90 2.98 -9.46 5.99
C SER A 90 2.21 -10.69 5.55
N TRP A 91 1.20 -11.11 6.32
CA TRP A 91 0.29 -12.18 5.94
C TRP A 91 -0.85 -11.70 5.03
N ARG A 92 -1.06 -10.40 4.93
CA ARG A 92 -2.12 -9.77 4.12
C ARG A 92 -1.57 -9.10 2.87
N TRP A 93 -0.68 -8.13 3.04
CA TRP A 93 -0.04 -7.37 1.97
C TRP A 93 1.40 -7.87 1.76
N ASN A 94 1.50 -9.11 1.28
CA ASN A 94 2.82 -9.75 1.10
C ASN A 94 3.39 -9.46 -0.30
N ALA A 95 4.52 -8.75 -0.35
CA ALA A 95 5.22 -8.43 -1.60
C ALA A 95 5.58 -9.69 -2.42
N GLN A 96 5.81 -10.84 -1.76
CA GLN A 96 6.11 -12.10 -2.43
C GLN A 96 4.96 -12.61 -3.32
N VAL A 97 3.70 -12.28 -2.97
CA VAL A 97 2.54 -12.69 -3.79
C VAL A 97 2.58 -12.00 -5.16
N TYR A 98 2.85 -10.72 -5.19
CA TYR A 98 2.95 -9.94 -6.43
C TYR A 98 4.20 -10.32 -7.22
N ALA A 99 5.33 -10.51 -6.55
CA ALA A 99 6.55 -11.01 -7.19
C ALA A 99 6.35 -12.41 -7.80
N GLY A 100 5.64 -13.29 -7.09
CA GLY A 100 5.25 -14.61 -7.58
C GLY A 100 4.30 -14.57 -8.79
N ALA A 101 3.47 -13.54 -8.88
CA ALA A 101 2.59 -13.30 -10.03
C ALA A 101 3.30 -12.63 -11.22
N GLY A 102 4.61 -12.36 -11.13
CA GLY A 102 5.43 -11.84 -12.24
C GLY A 102 5.60 -10.32 -12.26
N TYR A 103 5.24 -9.63 -11.18
CA TYR A 103 5.42 -8.17 -11.05
C TYR A 103 6.74 -7.80 -10.39
N GLY A 104 7.37 -6.73 -10.86
CA GLY A 104 8.31 -5.98 -10.04
C GLY A 104 7.54 -5.27 -8.93
N VAL A 105 7.95 -5.46 -7.67
CA VAL A 105 7.27 -4.82 -6.54
C VAL A 105 8.11 -3.65 -6.05
N VAL A 106 7.48 -2.49 -5.87
CA VAL A 106 8.11 -1.28 -5.32
C VAL A 106 7.24 -0.76 -4.19
N PHE A 107 7.82 -0.42 -3.06
CA PHE A 107 7.16 0.27 -1.96
C PHE A 107 8.10 1.22 -1.24
N ILE A 108 7.54 2.28 -0.69
CA ILE A 108 8.28 3.40 -0.10
C ILE A 108 7.83 3.59 1.34
N ASP A 109 8.78 3.73 2.24
CA ASP A 109 8.54 4.19 3.61
C ASP A 109 8.54 5.72 3.63
N PHE A 110 7.42 6.31 3.21
CA PHE A 110 7.23 7.76 3.10
C PHE A 110 7.18 8.44 4.49
N HIS A 111 7.25 9.79 4.52
CA HIS A 111 7.09 10.57 5.75
C HIS A 111 5.86 10.11 6.54
N GLY A 112 6.04 9.81 7.83
CA GLY A 112 5.07 9.14 8.70
C GLY A 112 5.50 7.73 9.08
N SER A 113 6.29 7.04 8.26
CA SER A 113 6.78 5.69 8.57
C SER A 113 7.72 5.71 9.78
N PRO A 114 7.59 4.74 10.73
CA PRO A 114 8.50 4.62 11.86
C PRO A 114 9.84 3.99 11.44
N GLY A 115 10.84 4.09 12.35
CA GLY A 115 12.17 3.53 12.14
C GLY A 115 13.21 4.53 11.64
N TYR A 116 12.77 5.73 11.23
CA TYR A 116 13.62 6.80 10.70
C TYR A 116 13.72 8.02 11.62
N GLY A 117 13.34 7.85 12.89
CA GLY A 117 13.33 8.86 13.93
C GLY A 117 11.96 9.51 14.11
N GLN A 118 11.69 10.00 15.35
CA GLN A 118 10.39 10.53 15.74
C GLN A 118 9.94 11.70 14.85
N LYS A 119 10.85 12.61 14.51
CA LYS A 119 10.55 13.74 13.63
C LYS A 119 10.02 13.30 12.27
N PHE A 120 10.55 12.22 11.71
CA PHE A 120 10.09 11.67 10.43
C PHE A 120 8.69 11.06 10.57
N THR A 121 8.46 10.31 11.66
CA THR A 121 7.15 9.69 11.95
C THR A 121 6.07 10.76 12.19
N ASP A 122 6.35 11.80 12.99
CA ASP A 122 5.38 12.84 13.33
C ASP A 122 5.11 13.82 12.19
N SER A 123 5.98 13.87 11.20
CA SER A 123 5.91 14.85 10.11
C SER A 123 4.68 14.73 9.20
N ILE A 124 3.95 13.60 9.30
CA ILE A 124 2.71 13.38 8.55
C ILE A 124 1.49 14.01 9.20
N SER A 125 1.53 14.29 10.51
CA SER A 125 0.44 14.96 11.19
C SER A 125 0.09 16.27 10.47
N GLN A 126 -1.18 16.45 10.14
CA GLN A 126 -1.73 17.56 9.35
C GLN A 126 -1.17 17.69 7.92
N ASP A 127 -0.51 16.62 7.39
CA ASP A 127 0.10 16.64 6.04
C ASP A 127 -0.08 15.30 5.29
N TRP A 128 -1.24 14.69 5.40
CA TRP A 128 -1.53 13.34 4.88
C TRP A 128 -1.32 13.18 3.37
N GLY A 129 -1.60 14.21 2.58
CA GLY A 129 -1.48 14.17 1.12
C GLY A 129 -0.30 14.97 0.56
N GLY A 130 0.50 15.62 1.42
CA GLY A 130 1.62 16.48 1.03
C GLY A 130 2.93 15.70 0.88
N LYS A 131 3.76 15.68 1.94
CA LYS A 131 5.05 15.00 1.93
C LYS A 131 4.98 13.53 1.50
N PRO A 132 3.99 12.72 1.97
CA PRO A 132 3.89 11.34 1.53
C PRO A 132 3.71 11.18 0.02
N LEU A 133 2.88 11.99 -0.63
CA LEU A 133 2.74 11.93 -2.08
C LEU A 133 4.03 12.30 -2.80
N ILE A 134 4.74 13.33 -2.33
CA ILE A 134 6.05 13.73 -2.91
C ILE A 134 7.06 12.59 -2.77
N ASP A 135 7.10 11.91 -1.63
CA ASP A 135 7.99 10.77 -1.42
C ASP A 135 7.65 9.59 -2.34
N LEU A 136 6.36 9.30 -2.51
CA LEU A 136 5.90 8.25 -3.42
C LEU A 136 6.28 8.55 -4.87
N GLN A 137 6.12 9.80 -5.31
CA GLN A 137 6.50 10.25 -6.66
C GLN A 137 8.00 10.11 -6.87
N LYS A 138 8.80 10.74 -6.01
CA LYS A 138 10.26 10.70 -6.09
C LYS A 138 10.83 9.29 -5.91
N GLY A 139 10.21 8.48 -5.05
CA GLY A 139 10.59 7.11 -4.79
C GLY A 139 10.39 6.21 -5.99
N LEU A 140 9.26 6.35 -6.69
CA LEU A 140 9.04 5.61 -7.92
C LEU A 140 10.00 6.03 -9.02
N ASP A 141 10.26 7.33 -9.17
CA ASP A 141 11.23 7.85 -10.14
C ASP A 141 12.65 7.34 -9.85
N ALA A 142 13.06 7.34 -8.58
CA ALA A 142 14.36 6.81 -8.15
C ALA A 142 14.47 5.30 -8.42
N ALA A 143 13.41 4.54 -8.17
CA ALA A 143 13.37 3.11 -8.48
C ALA A 143 13.50 2.86 -9.99
N LEU A 144 12.79 3.61 -10.83
CA LEU A 144 12.86 3.50 -12.28
C LEU A 144 14.24 3.88 -12.83
N ALA A 145 14.86 4.91 -12.27
CA ALA A 145 16.21 5.33 -12.65
C ALA A 145 17.27 4.28 -12.28
N LYS A 146 17.13 3.64 -11.11
CA LYS A 146 18.10 2.67 -10.60
C LYS A 146 17.91 1.27 -11.20
N TYR A 147 16.67 0.85 -11.44
CA TYR A 147 16.32 -0.52 -11.80
C TYR A 147 15.72 -0.60 -13.21
N GLY A 148 16.58 -0.59 -14.23
CA GLY A 148 16.18 -0.57 -15.64
C GLY A 148 15.30 -1.73 -16.12
N TRP A 149 15.09 -2.76 -15.28
CA TRP A 149 14.17 -3.88 -15.53
C TRP A 149 12.73 -3.59 -15.12
N LEU A 150 12.45 -2.49 -14.40
CA LEU A 150 11.10 -2.03 -14.13
C LEU A 150 10.51 -1.34 -15.37
N ASP A 151 9.28 -1.68 -15.71
CA ASP A 151 8.53 -1.03 -16.79
C ASP A 151 7.65 0.09 -16.22
N GLY A 152 8.17 1.30 -16.22
CA GLY A 152 7.44 2.47 -15.72
C GLY A 152 6.16 2.79 -16.49
N THR A 153 5.96 2.25 -17.69
CA THR A 153 4.73 2.47 -18.48
C THR A 153 3.61 1.51 -18.11
N ARG A 154 3.94 0.42 -17.43
CA ARG A 154 3.02 -0.63 -16.95
C ARG A 154 3.09 -0.73 -15.43
N ALA A 155 2.40 0.17 -14.74
CA ALA A 155 2.36 0.20 -13.29
C ALA A 155 0.92 0.37 -12.78
N CYS A 156 0.55 -0.38 -11.73
CA CYS A 156 -0.65 -0.15 -10.92
C CYS A 156 -0.26 0.22 -9.49
N SER A 157 -1.03 1.11 -8.86
CA SER A 157 -0.87 1.49 -7.47
C SER A 157 -1.88 0.78 -6.59
N LEU A 158 -1.44 0.29 -5.43
CA LEU A 158 -2.25 -0.51 -4.53
C LEU A 158 -2.09 -0.04 -3.09
N GLY A 159 -3.17 -0.02 -2.32
CA GLY A 159 -3.07 0.31 -0.90
C GLY A 159 -4.36 0.09 -0.13
N ALA A 160 -4.21 0.02 1.19
CA ALA A 160 -5.34 -0.16 2.12
C ALA A 160 -5.30 0.88 3.25
N SER A 161 -6.47 1.21 3.80
CA SER A 161 -6.61 2.14 4.92
C SER A 161 -6.06 3.52 4.55
N TYR A 162 -5.06 4.06 5.27
CA TYR A 162 -4.33 5.23 4.80
C TYR A 162 -3.79 5.02 3.37
N GLY A 163 -3.25 3.84 3.05
CA GLY A 163 -2.83 3.51 1.68
C GLY A 163 -3.98 3.57 0.68
N GLY A 164 -5.21 3.20 1.09
CA GLY A 164 -6.44 3.37 0.30
C GLY A 164 -6.87 4.82 0.16
N PHE A 165 -6.75 5.63 1.22
CA PHE A 165 -6.86 7.09 1.14
C PHE A 165 -5.89 7.63 0.08
N MET A 166 -4.62 7.21 0.14
CA MET A 166 -3.62 7.64 -0.82
C MET A 166 -3.95 7.20 -2.24
N GLN A 167 -4.63 6.07 -2.45
CA GLN A 167 -5.11 5.67 -3.78
C GLN A 167 -6.15 6.66 -4.33
N ASN A 168 -7.13 7.07 -3.52
CA ASN A 168 -8.09 8.11 -3.89
C ASN A 168 -7.40 9.46 -4.14
N TRP A 169 -6.39 9.80 -3.32
CA TRP A 169 -5.61 11.02 -3.45
C TRP A 169 -4.74 11.02 -4.73
N ILE A 170 -4.05 9.92 -5.03
CA ILE A 170 -3.28 9.69 -6.25
C ILE A 170 -4.17 9.84 -7.50
N ALA A 171 -5.37 9.29 -7.50
CA ALA A 171 -6.28 9.37 -8.63
C ALA A 171 -6.57 10.82 -9.04
N GLY A 172 -6.58 11.76 -8.09
CA GLY A 172 -6.85 13.18 -8.35
C GLY A 172 -5.61 14.09 -8.41
N ASN A 173 -4.48 13.67 -7.82
CA ASN A 173 -3.29 14.54 -7.67
C ASN A 173 -2.03 14.00 -8.36
N TRP A 174 -2.11 12.78 -8.88
CA TRP A 174 -1.10 12.19 -9.76
C TRP A 174 -1.79 11.41 -10.89
N PRO A 175 -2.69 12.07 -11.64
CA PRO A 175 -3.47 11.42 -12.70
C PRO A 175 -2.54 10.89 -13.80
N ASP A 176 -3.04 9.92 -14.54
CA ASP A 176 -2.38 9.31 -15.72
C ASP A 176 -1.06 8.57 -15.41
N ARG A 177 -0.63 8.49 -14.13
CA ARG A 177 0.61 7.80 -13.77
C ARG A 177 0.48 6.28 -13.79
N PHE A 178 -0.67 5.78 -13.38
CA PHE A 178 -0.92 4.36 -13.22
C PHE A 178 -1.96 3.86 -14.23
N LYS A 179 -1.80 2.62 -14.70
CA LYS A 179 -2.77 1.95 -15.57
C LYS A 179 -3.99 1.47 -14.80
N CYS A 180 -3.82 1.14 -13.53
CA CYS A 180 -4.91 0.80 -12.64
C CYS A 180 -4.57 1.12 -11.17
N ILE A 181 -5.61 1.16 -10.37
CA ILE A 181 -5.54 1.36 -8.93
C ILE A 181 -6.29 0.23 -8.22
N VAL A 182 -5.78 -0.22 -7.07
CA VAL A 182 -6.50 -1.06 -6.10
C VAL A 182 -6.63 -0.30 -4.79
N ASN A 183 -7.85 0.03 -4.43
CA ASN A 183 -8.22 0.76 -3.22
C ASN A 183 -8.97 -0.15 -2.26
N HIS A 184 -8.35 -0.50 -1.15
CA HIS A 184 -8.98 -1.30 -0.10
C HIS A 184 -9.23 -0.43 1.14
N ALA A 185 -10.50 -0.33 1.56
CA ALA A 185 -10.91 0.41 2.76
C ALA A 185 -10.31 1.82 2.83
N GLY A 186 -10.29 2.54 1.69
CA GLY A 186 -9.72 3.88 1.60
C GLY A 186 -10.72 4.97 1.94
N ILE A 187 -10.25 6.02 2.60
CA ILE A 187 -11.05 7.21 2.92
C ILE A 187 -11.30 7.98 1.62
N PHE A 188 -12.56 8.33 1.41
CA PHE A 188 -13.02 9.16 0.28
C PHE A 188 -13.29 10.60 0.71
N ASP A 189 -14.02 10.77 1.82
CA ASP A 189 -14.45 12.07 2.34
C ASP A 189 -14.11 12.20 3.82
N GLN A 190 -13.27 13.15 4.16
CA GLN A 190 -12.75 13.36 5.51
C GLN A 190 -13.85 13.78 6.51
N ARG A 191 -14.87 14.49 6.06
CA ARG A 191 -15.99 14.92 6.91
C ARG A 191 -16.81 13.72 7.38
N THR A 192 -17.25 12.90 6.43
CA THR A 192 -18.05 11.72 6.77
C THR A 192 -17.20 10.67 7.50
N MET A 193 -15.91 10.56 7.19
CA MET A 193 -14.98 9.72 7.93
C MET A 193 -14.93 10.11 9.40
N TYR A 194 -14.75 11.39 9.71
CA TYR A 194 -14.67 11.90 11.09
C TYR A 194 -15.92 11.52 11.91
N TYR A 195 -17.13 11.71 11.34
CA TYR A 195 -18.38 11.49 12.08
C TYR A 195 -18.84 10.03 12.13
N THR A 196 -18.12 9.10 11.51
CA THR A 196 -18.55 7.69 11.40
C THR A 196 -17.50 6.66 11.80
N THR A 197 -16.26 7.06 12.00
CA THR A 197 -15.18 6.17 12.46
C THR A 197 -15.30 5.80 13.93
N GLU A 198 -14.86 4.60 14.30
CA GLU A 198 -14.67 4.21 15.71
C GLU A 198 -13.43 4.86 16.35
N GLU A 199 -12.49 5.40 15.54
CA GLU A 199 -11.19 5.93 15.99
C GLU A 199 -11.15 7.46 15.96
N LEU A 200 -12.05 8.14 16.67
CA LEU A 200 -12.07 9.62 16.73
C LEU A 200 -10.75 10.21 17.24
N TRP A 201 -10.16 9.59 18.26
CA TRP A 201 -8.88 10.01 18.83
C TRP A 201 -7.76 10.10 17.78
N PHE A 202 -7.76 9.17 16.82
CA PHE A 202 -6.77 9.11 15.75
C PHE A 202 -6.97 10.24 14.74
N THR A 203 -8.21 10.45 14.27
CA THR A 203 -8.52 11.53 13.34
C THR A 203 -8.27 12.91 13.97
N GLU A 204 -8.57 13.08 15.25
CA GLU A 204 -8.30 14.34 15.98
C GLU A 204 -6.80 14.58 16.16
N TRP A 205 -6.03 13.54 16.49
CA TRP A 205 -4.57 13.63 16.57
C TRP A 205 -3.96 14.03 15.22
N GLU A 206 -4.34 13.33 14.16
CA GLU A 206 -3.79 13.54 12.83
C GLU A 206 -4.15 14.90 12.22
N ASN A 207 -5.30 15.47 12.57
CA ASN A 207 -5.77 16.75 12.01
C ASN A 207 -5.73 17.91 13.01
N GLY A 208 -5.15 17.71 14.21
CA GLY A 208 -4.97 18.77 15.22
C GLY A 208 -6.25 19.20 15.93
N GLY A 209 -7.22 18.29 16.04
CA GLY A 209 -8.47 18.48 16.77
C GLY A 209 -9.72 18.02 16.04
N PRO A 210 -10.90 18.19 16.66
CA PRO A 210 -12.15 17.73 16.08
C PRO A 210 -12.52 18.52 14.81
N TYR A 211 -13.21 17.85 13.89
CA TYR A 211 -13.58 18.42 12.59
C TYR A 211 -14.30 19.77 12.70
N TYR A 212 -15.29 19.89 13.60
CA TYR A 212 -16.08 21.12 13.76
C TYR A 212 -15.26 22.31 14.28
N ALA A 213 -14.11 22.07 14.90
CA ALA A 213 -13.21 23.13 15.37
C ALA A 213 -12.09 23.46 14.34
N ASN A 214 -11.74 22.50 13.48
CA ASN A 214 -10.61 22.64 12.55
C ASN A 214 -10.91 22.06 11.14
N PRO A 215 -12.04 22.43 10.50
CA PRO A 215 -12.46 21.83 9.23
C PRO A 215 -11.44 22.03 8.11
N GLN A 216 -10.71 23.15 8.08
CA GLN A 216 -9.76 23.46 7.01
C GLN A 216 -8.59 22.46 6.96
N VAL A 217 -8.15 21.96 8.11
CA VAL A 217 -7.07 20.95 8.14
C VAL A 217 -7.57 19.61 7.66
N HIS A 218 -8.77 19.19 8.07
CA HIS A 218 -9.40 17.96 7.61
C HIS A 218 -9.65 17.98 6.09
N GLU A 219 -10.16 19.11 5.55
CA GLU A 219 -10.49 19.23 4.13
C GLU A 219 -9.27 19.46 3.22
N ARG A 220 -8.13 19.84 3.77
CA ARG A 220 -6.92 20.16 2.97
C ARG A 220 -6.50 19.03 2.05
N PHE A 221 -6.68 17.80 2.48
CA PHE A 221 -6.33 16.59 1.74
C PHE A 221 -7.57 15.68 1.53
N ASN A 222 -8.70 16.28 1.20
CA ASN A 222 -9.95 15.56 1.01
C ASN A 222 -10.04 15.01 -0.43
N PRO A 223 -9.98 13.68 -0.66
CA PRO A 223 -10.03 13.10 -2.00
C PRO A 223 -11.32 13.44 -2.76
N ALA A 224 -12.46 13.61 -2.06
CA ALA A 224 -13.76 13.92 -2.67
C ALA A 224 -13.73 15.22 -3.50
N ASP A 225 -12.89 16.18 -3.12
CA ASP A 225 -12.78 17.47 -3.83
C ASP A 225 -12.01 17.36 -5.17
N HIS A 226 -11.40 16.22 -5.44
CA HIS A 226 -10.57 15.98 -6.62
C HIS A 226 -11.14 14.96 -7.62
N VAL A 227 -12.37 14.47 -7.41
CA VAL A 227 -12.97 13.41 -8.24
C VAL A 227 -13.09 13.80 -9.72
N THR A 228 -13.24 15.07 -10.04
CA THR A 228 -13.32 15.55 -11.43
C THR A 228 -12.04 15.32 -12.23
N LYS A 229 -10.93 15.06 -11.56
CA LYS A 229 -9.61 14.75 -12.17
C LYS A 229 -9.38 13.26 -12.32
N TRP A 230 -10.23 12.40 -11.76
CA TRP A 230 -10.05 10.95 -11.79
C TRP A 230 -10.24 10.40 -13.20
N ARG A 231 -9.38 9.47 -13.60
CA ARG A 231 -9.43 8.82 -14.93
C ARG A 231 -9.00 7.34 -14.86
N THR A 232 -8.25 6.97 -13.83
CA THR A 232 -7.61 5.66 -13.73
C THR A 232 -8.62 4.59 -13.31
N PRO A 233 -8.71 3.45 -14.01
CA PRO A 233 -9.51 2.29 -13.60
C PRO A 233 -9.21 1.87 -12.17
N MET A 234 -10.25 1.56 -11.37
CA MET A 234 -10.07 1.27 -9.95
C MET A 234 -10.88 0.07 -9.46
N LEU A 235 -10.19 -0.88 -8.83
CA LEU A 235 -10.81 -1.92 -8.00
C LEU A 235 -10.97 -1.38 -6.58
N VAL A 236 -12.21 -1.26 -6.13
CA VAL A 236 -12.56 -0.81 -4.78
C VAL A 236 -12.94 -2.04 -3.96
N ILE A 237 -12.37 -2.20 -2.76
CA ILE A 237 -12.59 -3.35 -1.88
C ILE A 237 -12.98 -2.86 -0.50
N HIS A 238 -14.02 -3.46 0.13
CA HIS A 238 -14.44 -3.09 1.46
C HIS A 238 -15.14 -4.23 2.21
N GLY A 239 -14.92 -4.30 3.53
CA GLY A 239 -15.67 -5.15 4.45
C GLY A 239 -16.89 -4.43 5.02
N ALA A 240 -18.03 -5.12 5.13
CA ALA A 240 -19.27 -4.53 5.67
C ALA A 240 -19.16 -4.16 7.16
N LEU A 241 -18.31 -4.86 7.90
CA LEU A 241 -18.11 -4.68 9.35
C LEU A 241 -16.89 -3.80 9.64
N ASP A 242 -16.47 -3.00 8.67
CA ASP A 242 -15.41 -2.01 8.85
C ASP A 242 -16.00 -0.77 9.55
N TYR A 243 -15.69 -0.63 10.84
CA TYR A 243 -16.05 0.52 11.65
C TYR A 243 -14.90 1.53 11.80
N ARG A 244 -13.69 1.16 11.36
CA ARG A 244 -12.51 2.04 11.33
C ARG A 244 -12.57 3.01 10.16
N VAL A 245 -12.66 2.47 8.96
CA VAL A 245 -13.02 3.21 7.74
C VAL A 245 -14.36 2.67 7.27
N PRO A 246 -15.48 3.29 7.65
CA PRO A 246 -16.81 2.75 7.34
C PRO A 246 -17.02 2.49 5.85
N TYR A 247 -17.69 1.39 5.51
CA TYR A 247 -17.84 0.94 4.12
C TYR A 247 -18.52 1.97 3.20
N SER A 248 -19.21 2.96 3.77
CA SER A 248 -19.74 4.10 3.03
C SER A 248 -18.68 4.87 2.26
N GLN A 249 -17.42 4.87 2.74
CA GLN A 249 -16.28 5.49 2.05
C GLN A 249 -15.98 4.74 0.73
N GLY A 250 -16.00 3.40 0.75
CA GLY A 250 -15.85 2.58 -0.45
C GLY A 250 -17.01 2.74 -1.42
N LEU A 251 -18.25 2.79 -0.91
CA LEU A 251 -19.44 3.05 -1.75
C LEU A 251 -19.36 4.43 -2.41
N ALA A 252 -18.91 5.46 -1.69
CA ALA A 252 -18.75 6.81 -2.22
C ALA A 252 -17.66 6.85 -3.31
N THR A 253 -16.50 6.21 -3.07
CA THR A 253 -15.44 6.04 -4.08
C THR A 253 -16.00 5.39 -5.35
N PHE A 254 -16.68 4.25 -5.21
CA PHE A 254 -17.24 3.51 -6.35
C PHE A 254 -18.30 4.33 -7.09
N THR A 255 -19.17 5.02 -6.36
CA THR A 255 -20.19 5.90 -6.96
C THR A 255 -19.54 7.03 -7.76
N ALA A 256 -18.49 7.66 -7.25
CA ALA A 256 -17.77 8.71 -7.95
C ALA A 256 -17.18 8.20 -9.29
N LEU A 257 -16.53 7.02 -9.25
CA LEU A 257 -15.97 6.37 -10.45
C LEU A 257 -17.06 6.08 -11.50
N GLN A 258 -18.18 5.47 -11.08
CA GLN A 258 -19.30 5.12 -11.97
C GLN A 258 -19.94 6.36 -12.57
N ARG A 259 -20.14 7.42 -11.80
CA ARG A 259 -20.69 8.70 -12.30
C ARG A 259 -19.81 9.37 -13.34
N GLN A 260 -18.49 9.14 -13.26
CA GLN A 260 -17.51 9.65 -14.22
C GLN A 260 -17.31 8.73 -15.43
N GLY A 261 -17.97 7.56 -15.48
CA GLY A 261 -17.79 6.56 -16.53
C GLY A 261 -16.41 5.88 -16.48
N ILE A 262 -15.73 5.92 -15.32
CA ILE A 262 -14.43 5.29 -15.13
C ILE A 262 -14.64 3.81 -14.87
N GLU A 263 -13.89 2.96 -15.57
CA GLU A 263 -13.91 1.52 -15.34
C GLU A 263 -13.63 1.21 -13.88
N SER A 264 -14.55 0.52 -13.21
CA SER A 264 -14.41 0.19 -11.81
C SER A 264 -15.19 -1.05 -11.41
N ARG A 265 -14.72 -1.71 -10.37
CA ARG A 265 -15.35 -2.86 -9.74
C ARG A 265 -15.40 -2.65 -8.23
N PHE A 266 -16.49 -3.05 -7.59
CA PHE A 266 -16.63 -3.02 -6.13
C PHE A 266 -16.68 -4.45 -5.60
N LEU A 267 -15.63 -4.86 -4.87
CA LEU A 267 -15.55 -6.15 -4.18
C LEU A 267 -15.94 -5.96 -2.72
N PHE A 268 -17.12 -6.43 -2.37
CA PHE A 268 -17.71 -6.23 -1.05
C PHE A 268 -17.77 -7.55 -0.26
N PHE A 269 -17.24 -7.53 0.96
CA PHE A 269 -17.23 -8.67 1.86
C PHE A 269 -18.23 -8.44 3.01
N PRO A 270 -19.39 -9.08 3.01
CA PRO A 270 -20.46 -8.80 3.99
C PRO A 270 -20.12 -9.22 5.41
N ASP A 271 -19.14 -10.08 5.59
CA ASP A 271 -18.76 -10.72 6.85
C ASP A 271 -17.31 -10.47 7.29
N GLU A 272 -16.66 -9.45 6.70
CA GLU A 272 -15.32 -9.00 7.04
C GLU A 272 -15.30 -7.58 7.61
N ASN A 273 -14.26 -7.31 8.42
CA ASN A 273 -14.03 -6.01 9.02
C ASN A 273 -13.03 -5.17 8.17
N HIS A 274 -12.21 -4.32 8.82
CA HIS A 274 -11.16 -3.53 8.16
C HIS A 274 -10.10 -4.39 7.45
N TRP A 275 -10.01 -5.66 7.81
CA TRP A 275 -9.10 -6.63 7.23
C TRP A 275 -9.86 -7.85 6.71
N ILE A 276 -9.45 -8.37 5.56
CA ILE A 276 -10.03 -9.60 5.01
C ILE A 276 -9.24 -10.78 5.58
N LEU A 277 -9.81 -11.45 6.60
CA LEU A 277 -9.10 -12.43 7.42
C LEU A 277 -9.58 -13.87 7.22
N LYS A 278 -10.84 -14.07 6.82
CA LYS A 278 -11.36 -15.43 6.57
C LYS A 278 -10.63 -16.04 5.37
N PRO A 279 -10.14 -17.29 5.48
CA PRO A 279 -9.29 -17.89 4.44
C PRO A 279 -9.90 -17.87 3.04
N ALA A 280 -11.19 -18.21 2.89
CA ALA A 280 -11.86 -18.19 1.59
C ALA A 280 -11.95 -16.77 1.00
N ASN A 281 -12.29 -15.78 1.84
CA ASN A 281 -12.35 -14.37 1.45
C ASN A 281 -10.95 -13.83 1.09
N SER A 282 -9.92 -14.24 1.84
CA SER A 282 -8.54 -13.86 1.54
C SER A 282 -8.07 -14.42 0.20
N LEU A 283 -8.39 -15.66 -0.11
CA LEU A 283 -8.09 -16.25 -1.43
C LEU A 283 -8.80 -15.49 -2.56
N LEU A 284 -10.08 -15.19 -2.39
CA LEU A 284 -10.85 -14.39 -3.35
C LEU A 284 -10.24 -12.99 -3.51
N TRP A 285 -9.89 -12.32 -2.40
CA TRP A 285 -9.25 -11.01 -2.42
C TRP A 285 -7.97 -11.02 -3.26
N HIS A 286 -7.09 -12.00 -3.04
CA HIS A 286 -5.84 -12.10 -3.79
C HIS A 286 -6.09 -12.41 -5.28
N ALA A 287 -7.02 -13.31 -5.58
CA ALA A 287 -7.38 -13.65 -6.97
C ALA A 287 -7.92 -12.42 -7.73
N GLU A 288 -8.81 -11.65 -7.09
CA GLU A 288 -9.40 -10.44 -7.69
C GLU A 288 -8.36 -9.33 -7.88
N VAL A 289 -7.48 -9.12 -6.89
CA VAL A 289 -6.41 -8.12 -7.00
C VAL A 289 -5.44 -8.48 -8.11
N ILE A 290 -4.93 -9.72 -8.13
CA ILE A 290 -4.01 -10.17 -9.20
C ILE A 290 -4.70 -10.12 -10.56
N GLY A 291 -5.95 -10.61 -10.67
CA GLY A 291 -6.73 -10.54 -11.90
C GLY A 291 -6.94 -9.11 -12.41
N TRP A 292 -7.14 -8.14 -11.49
CA TRP A 292 -7.23 -6.73 -11.86
C TRP A 292 -5.91 -6.18 -12.41
N LEU A 293 -4.79 -6.51 -11.77
CA LEU A 293 -3.46 -6.14 -12.25
C LEU A 293 -3.17 -6.79 -13.61
N ASP A 294 -3.46 -8.09 -13.76
CA ASP A 294 -3.23 -8.84 -15.00
C ASP A 294 -3.99 -8.21 -16.17
N LYS A 295 -5.25 -7.86 -15.96
CA LYS A 295 -6.10 -7.21 -16.97
C LYS A 295 -5.51 -5.91 -17.51
N HIS A 296 -4.84 -5.12 -16.65
CA HIS A 296 -4.38 -3.77 -17.01
C HIS A 296 -2.88 -3.68 -17.34
N LEU A 297 -2.10 -4.70 -16.98
CA LEU A 297 -0.63 -4.65 -17.08
C LEU A 297 -0.01 -5.75 -17.93
N LYS A 298 -0.71 -6.89 -18.11
CA LYS A 298 -0.25 -7.96 -18.99
C LYS A 298 -0.94 -7.81 -20.34
N ASP A 299 -0.16 -7.98 -21.39
CA ASP A 299 -0.70 -8.06 -22.73
C ASP A 299 -1.65 -9.27 -22.80
N ASP A 300 -2.79 -9.10 -23.44
CA ASP A 300 -3.74 -10.19 -23.64
C ASP A 300 -3.02 -11.34 -24.38
N PRO A 301 -2.97 -12.57 -23.83
CA PRO A 301 -2.36 -13.69 -24.52
C PRO A 301 -3.13 -14.11 -25.79
N ALA A 302 -4.20 -13.39 -26.15
CA ALA A 302 -5.06 -13.62 -27.33
C ALA A 302 -4.82 -12.60 -28.46
N GLY A 303 -3.65 -12.00 -28.55
CA GLY A 303 -3.21 -11.16 -29.68
C GLY A 303 -2.19 -11.87 -30.54
#